data_ca9db7488a98bd77273f6cd9d37b58a5
#
_entry.id   ca9db7488a98bd77273f6cd9d37b58a5
#
_cell.length_a   1.000
_cell.length_b   1.000
_cell.length_c   1.000
_cell.angle_alpha   90.00
_cell.angle_beta   90.00
_cell.angle_gamma   90.00
#
_symmetry.space_group_name_H-M   'P 1'
#
loop_
_entity.id
_entity.type
_entity.pdbx_description
1 polymer ?
#
loop_
_entity_poly.entity_id
_entity_poly.type
_entity_poly.pdbx_seq_one_letter_code
_entity_poly.pdbx_strand_id
1 'polypeptide(L)'
;TYAVLVSNRVDWEAQRILTLYVQRWPNETFYQDGKTHLGLDEYRMRNAEAIKKHWCLVFVAYSFLHLDCLPSSPTKGSLPVKTIGEACRQQAQALIEGLILYAHKCLELGQRAEDLFTSLFAKQSIVMAR
;
A
#
# COMPACT_ATOMS: atom_id res chain seq x y z
N THR A 1 -19.46 -1.95 27.11
CA THR A 1 -18.00 -1.68 27.18
C THR A 1 -17.80 -0.19 27.33
N TYR A 2 -17.01 0.26 28.27
CA TYR A 2 -16.64 1.66 28.46
C TYR A 2 -15.12 1.78 28.45
N ALA A 3 -14.61 2.94 28.01
CA ALA A 3 -13.20 3.29 28.04
C ALA A 3 -13.00 4.48 28.99
N VAL A 4 -11.92 4.47 29.75
CA VAL A 4 -11.53 5.56 30.64
C VAL A 4 -10.33 6.28 30.02
N LEU A 5 -10.48 7.58 29.79
CA LEU A 5 -9.40 8.43 29.31
C LEU A 5 -8.84 9.25 30.48
N VAL A 6 -7.52 9.26 30.62
CA VAL A 6 -6.82 10.03 31.64
C VAL A 6 -5.97 11.10 30.97
N SER A 7 -6.04 12.33 31.46
CA SER A 7 -5.25 13.45 30.97
C SER A 7 -4.58 14.19 32.13
N ASN A 8 -3.36 14.66 31.91
CA ASN A 8 -2.67 15.58 32.83
C ASN A 8 -3.04 17.05 32.59
N ARG A 9 -3.91 17.33 31.59
CA ARG A 9 -4.42 18.66 31.29
C ARG A 9 -5.73 18.86 32.04
N VAL A 10 -5.63 19.34 33.26
CA VAL A 10 -6.80 19.60 34.13
C VAL A 10 -7.66 20.79 33.67
N ASP A 11 -7.09 21.62 32.79
CA ASP A 11 -7.71 22.78 32.15
C ASP A 11 -8.54 22.44 30.89
N TRP A 12 -8.49 21.17 30.44
CA TRP A 12 -9.19 20.77 29.23
C TRP A 12 -10.57 20.19 29.52
N GLU A 13 -11.53 20.61 28.73
CA GLU A 13 -12.86 20.02 28.73
C GLU A 13 -12.82 18.58 28.19
N ALA A 14 -13.71 17.74 28.69
CA ALA A 14 -13.84 16.34 28.29
C ALA A 14 -13.98 16.16 26.77
N GLN A 15 -14.75 17.06 26.12
CA GLN A 15 -14.93 17.04 24.67
C GLN A 15 -13.61 17.23 23.91
N ARG A 16 -12.74 18.10 24.38
CA ARG A 16 -11.42 18.34 23.77
C ARG A 16 -10.50 17.11 23.89
N ILE A 17 -10.51 16.47 25.07
CA ILE A 17 -9.74 15.25 25.32
C ILE A 17 -10.22 14.13 24.41
N LEU A 18 -11.54 13.95 24.28
CA LEU A 18 -12.14 12.95 23.41
C LEU A 18 -11.80 13.19 21.93
N THR A 19 -11.88 14.42 21.45
CA THR A 19 -11.55 14.79 20.08
C THR A 19 -10.09 14.44 19.75
N LEU A 20 -9.15 14.76 20.64
CA LEU A 20 -7.74 14.41 20.45
C LEU A 20 -7.49 12.90 20.52
N TYR A 21 -8.22 12.19 21.40
CA TYR A 21 -8.12 10.75 21.47
C TYR A 21 -8.58 10.07 20.17
N VAL A 22 -9.67 10.54 19.58
CA VAL A 22 -10.19 10.01 18.31
C VAL A 22 -9.20 10.21 17.17
N GLN A 23 -8.41 11.30 17.17
CA GLN A 23 -7.37 11.54 16.16
C GLN A 23 -6.24 10.49 16.19
N ARG A 24 -6.14 9.69 17.24
CA ARG A 24 -5.19 8.56 17.29
C ARG A 24 -5.61 7.36 16.44
N TRP A 25 -6.92 7.21 16.19
CA TRP A 25 -7.47 6.06 15.47
C TRP A 25 -6.89 5.84 14.06
N PRO A 26 -6.63 6.88 13.26
CA PRO A 26 -5.98 6.72 11.96
C PRO A 26 -4.62 6.02 12.01
N ASN A 27 -3.85 6.17 13.09
CA ASN A 27 -2.57 5.48 13.25
C ASN A 27 -2.78 3.96 13.41
N GLU A 28 -3.78 3.54 14.18
CA GLU A 28 -4.10 2.12 14.38
C GLU A 28 -4.59 1.50 13.06
N THR A 29 -5.45 2.21 12.34
CA THR A 29 -5.93 1.79 11.02
C THR A 29 -4.77 1.66 10.03
N PHE A 30 -3.84 2.64 10.00
CA PHE A 30 -2.64 2.56 9.17
C PHE A 30 -1.82 1.30 9.46
N TYR A 31 -1.52 1.01 10.74
CA TYR A 31 -0.75 -0.18 11.10
C TYR A 31 -1.49 -1.47 10.75
N GLN A 32 -2.79 -1.52 10.94
CA GLN A 32 -3.61 -2.68 10.57
C GLN A 32 -3.60 -2.90 9.06
N ASP A 33 -3.89 -1.87 8.28
CA ASP A 33 -3.90 -1.94 6.81
C ASP A 33 -2.51 -2.24 6.25
N GLY A 34 -1.47 -1.60 6.80
CA GLY A 34 -0.09 -1.80 6.42
C GLY A 34 0.38 -3.25 6.63
N LYS A 35 -0.02 -3.88 7.73
CA LYS A 35 0.25 -5.30 7.98
C LYS A 35 -0.56 -6.22 7.10
N THR A 36 -1.86 -5.93 6.96
CA THR A 36 -2.78 -6.82 6.25
C THR A 36 -2.59 -6.80 4.74
N HIS A 37 -2.23 -5.64 4.17
CA HIS A 37 -2.27 -5.43 2.71
C HIS A 37 -0.92 -5.05 2.09
N LEU A 38 0.02 -4.52 2.87
CA LEU A 38 1.28 -3.96 2.36
C LEU A 38 2.54 -4.64 2.93
N GLY A 39 2.38 -5.70 3.73
CA GLY A 39 3.49 -6.46 4.26
C GLY A 39 4.40 -5.67 5.20
N LEU A 40 3.85 -4.74 5.99
CA LEU A 40 4.62 -3.87 6.89
C LEU A 40 5.55 -4.65 7.84
N ASP A 41 5.16 -5.84 8.26
CA ASP A 41 5.90 -6.72 9.17
C ASP A 41 6.41 -8.02 8.51
N GLU A 42 6.26 -8.17 7.19
CA GLU A 42 6.68 -9.37 6.45
C GLU A 42 8.15 -9.34 5.98
N TYR A 43 8.91 -8.31 6.38
CA TYR A 43 10.31 -8.24 5.99
C TYR A 43 11.16 -9.31 6.69
N ARG A 44 12.02 -9.99 5.91
CA ARG A 44 12.96 -11.00 6.40
C ARG A 44 14.40 -10.49 6.50
N MET A 45 14.57 -9.18 6.44
CA MET A 45 15.88 -8.52 6.47
C MET A 45 16.32 -8.27 7.91
N ARG A 46 17.64 -8.43 8.17
CA ARG A 46 18.25 -8.11 9.46
C ARG A 46 19.00 -6.78 9.48
N ASN A 47 19.19 -6.16 8.32
CA ASN A 47 19.87 -4.88 8.19
C ASN A 47 18.92 -3.73 8.51
N ALA A 48 19.25 -2.89 9.48
CA ALA A 48 18.42 -1.76 9.91
C ALA A 48 18.11 -0.76 8.78
N GLU A 49 19.08 -0.49 7.89
CA GLU A 49 18.85 0.40 6.75
C GLU A 49 17.89 -0.19 5.72
N ALA A 50 17.96 -1.50 5.48
CA ALA A 50 17.01 -2.19 4.61
C ALA A 50 15.60 -2.18 5.20
N ILE A 51 15.46 -2.38 6.52
CA ILE A 51 14.17 -2.29 7.23
C ILE A 51 13.58 -0.88 7.10
N LYS A 52 14.36 0.16 7.33
CA LYS A 52 13.92 1.56 7.17
C LYS A 52 13.43 1.83 5.74
N LYS A 53 14.19 1.39 4.73
CA LYS A 53 13.80 1.54 3.32
C LYS A 53 12.49 0.80 3.01
N HIS A 54 12.32 -0.42 3.53
CA HIS A 54 11.08 -1.17 3.40
C HIS A 54 9.90 -0.41 4.00
N TRP A 55 10.04 0.10 5.21
CA TRP A 55 8.99 0.90 5.85
C TRP A 55 8.68 2.18 5.07
N CYS A 56 9.71 2.89 4.55
CA CYS A 56 9.47 4.05 3.69
C CYS A 56 8.64 3.68 2.45
N LEU A 57 8.92 2.54 1.81
CA LEU A 57 8.14 2.08 0.66
C LEU A 57 6.69 1.76 1.04
N VAL A 58 6.46 1.12 2.20
CA VAL A 58 5.11 0.85 2.71
C VAL A 58 4.35 2.16 2.98
N PHE A 59 5.00 3.16 3.61
CA PHE A 59 4.38 4.48 3.83
C PHE A 59 4.01 5.17 2.53
N VAL A 60 4.90 5.14 1.54
CA VAL A 60 4.64 5.72 0.21
C VAL A 60 3.48 5.01 -0.47
N ALA A 61 3.49 3.66 -0.51
CA ALA A 61 2.43 2.87 -1.10
C ALA A 61 1.08 3.14 -0.42
N TYR A 62 1.04 3.15 0.91
CA TYR A 62 -0.16 3.49 1.68
C TYR A 62 -0.70 4.87 1.31
N SER A 63 0.19 5.87 1.20
CA SER A 63 -0.20 7.24 0.86
C SER A 63 -0.85 7.33 -0.52
N PHE A 64 -0.31 6.64 -1.53
CA PHE A 64 -0.92 6.58 -2.86
C PHE A 64 -2.27 5.87 -2.84
N LEU A 65 -2.38 4.72 -2.19
CA LEU A 65 -3.65 3.99 -2.07
C LEU A 65 -4.70 4.79 -1.30
N HIS A 66 -4.27 5.55 -0.29
CA HIS A 66 -5.17 6.41 0.47
C HIS A 66 -5.73 7.57 -0.39
N LEU A 67 -4.91 8.12 -1.30
CA LEU A 67 -5.38 9.12 -2.27
C LEU A 67 -6.48 8.56 -3.17
N ASP A 68 -6.38 7.29 -3.60
CA ASP A 68 -7.42 6.64 -4.40
C ASP A 68 -8.74 6.46 -3.62
N CYS A 69 -8.68 6.41 -2.28
CA CYS A 69 -9.85 6.30 -1.41
C CYS A 69 -10.55 7.65 -1.15
N LEU A 70 -9.96 8.78 -1.54
CA LEU A 70 -10.56 10.10 -1.30
C LEU A 70 -11.73 10.36 -2.26
N PRO A 71 -12.84 10.99 -1.78
CA PRO A 71 -14.04 11.23 -2.59
C PRO A 71 -13.84 12.10 -3.84
N SER A 72 -12.72 12.83 -3.89
CA SER A 72 -12.37 13.76 -4.98
C SER A 72 -11.45 13.18 -6.04
N SER A 73 -11.09 11.90 -5.98
CA SER A 73 -10.27 11.24 -7.01
C SER A 73 -11.16 10.56 -8.05
N PRO A 74 -11.58 11.27 -9.14
CA PRO A 74 -12.33 10.64 -10.22
C PRO A 74 -11.36 9.90 -11.13
N THR A 75 -10.98 8.70 -10.79
CA THR A 75 -10.40 7.79 -11.77
C THR A 75 -11.53 7.41 -12.71
N LYS A 76 -11.54 8.02 -13.91
CA LYS A 76 -12.59 7.81 -14.92
C LYS A 76 -12.75 6.31 -15.17
N GLY A 77 -13.91 5.78 -14.76
CA GLY A 77 -14.35 4.43 -15.11
C GLY A 77 -14.20 3.35 -14.04
N SER A 78 -13.62 3.64 -12.86
CA SER A 78 -13.59 2.68 -11.75
C SER A 78 -14.69 2.99 -10.72
N LEU A 79 -15.17 1.93 -10.05
CA LEU A 79 -16.05 2.05 -8.89
C LEU A 79 -15.33 2.82 -7.78
N PRO A 80 -16.04 3.64 -6.97
CA PRO A 80 -15.42 4.38 -5.89
C PRO A 80 -14.81 3.42 -4.87
N VAL A 81 -13.51 3.54 -4.66
CA VAL A 81 -12.75 2.75 -3.68
C VAL A 81 -13.01 3.32 -2.29
N LYS A 82 -13.38 2.48 -1.34
CA LYS A 82 -13.71 2.90 0.03
C LYS A 82 -12.65 2.49 1.05
N THR A 83 -11.85 1.47 0.74
CA THR A 83 -10.88 0.90 1.67
C THR A 83 -9.53 0.66 1.00
N ILE A 84 -8.46 0.66 1.80
CA ILE A 84 -7.11 0.34 1.32
C ILE A 84 -7.07 -1.06 0.69
N GLY A 85 -7.76 -2.04 1.26
CA GLY A 85 -7.83 -3.39 0.71
C GLY A 85 -8.51 -3.45 -0.67
N GLU A 86 -9.52 -2.61 -0.93
CA GLU A 86 -10.12 -2.47 -2.26
C GLU A 86 -9.15 -1.82 -3.24
N ALA A 87 -8.47 -0.74 -2.80
CA ALA A 87 -7.45 -0.07 -3.59
C ALA A 87 -6.33 -1.05 -4.00
N CYS A 88 -5.82 -1.86 -3.08
CA CYS A 88 -4.82 -2.89 -3.38
C CYS A 88 -5.30 -3.89 -4.44
N ARG A 89 -6.54 -4.38 -4.33
CA ARG A 89 -7.10 -5.32 -5.31
C ARG A 89 -7.26 -4.70 -6.69
N GLN A 90 -7.73 -3.45 -6.75
CA GLN A 90 -7.87 -2.73 -8.02
C GLN A 90 -6.51 -2.49 -8.68
N GLN A 91 -5.50 -2.07 -7.92
CA GLN A 91 -4.15 -1.89 -8.44
C GLN A 91 -3.52 -3.20 -8.92
N ALA A 92 -3.73 -4.31 -8.18
CA ALA A 92 -3.28 -5.63 -8.59
C ALA A 92 -3.94 -6.08 -9.91
N GLN A 93 -5.25 -5.87 -10.04
CA GLN A 93 -5.98 -6.17 -11.27
C GLN A 93 -5.47 -5.32 -12.44
N ALA A 94 -5.35 -4.00 -12.27
CA ALA A 94 -4.84 -3.10 -13.28
C ALA A 94 -3.41 -3.47 -13.74
N LEU A 95 -2.56 -3.92 -12.82
CA LEU A 95 -1.23 -4.41 -13.14
C LEU A 95 -1.29 -5.66 -14.02
N ILE A 96 -2.13 -6.63 -13.68
CA ILE A 96 -2.30 -7.86 -14.47
C ILE A 96 -2.82 -7.52 -15.88
N GLU A 97 -3.86 -6.69 -15.98
CA GLU A 97 -4.41 -6.23 -17.25
C GLU A 97 -3.33 -5.52 -18.10
N GLY A 98 -2.57 -4.61 -17.47
CA GLY A 98 -1.45 -3.93 -18.13
C GLY A 98 -0.36 -4.86 -18.62
N LEU A 99 -0.01 -5.90 -17.86
CA LEU A 99 0.96 -6.92 -18.28
C LEU A 99 0.46 -7.76 -19.47
N ILE A 100 -0.83 -8.14 -19.46
CA ILE A 100 -1.45 -8.88 -20.57
C ILE A 100 -1.43 -8.04 -21.85
N LEU A 101 -1.84 -6.77 -21.77
CA LEU A 101 -1.84 -5.86 -22.91
C LEU A 101 -0.42 -5.60 -23.41
N TYR A 102 0.55 -5.46 -22.53
CA TYR A 102 1.96 -5.30 -22.88
C TYR A 102 2.48 -6.54 -23.61
N ALA A 103 2.21 -7.73 -23.08
CA ALA A 103 2.62 -8.99 -23.71
C ALA A 103 1.98 -9.16 -25.09
N HIS A 104 0.69 -8.86 -25.23
CA HIS A 104 0.00 -8.90 -26.52
C HIS A 104 0.67 -7.97 -27.53
N LYS A 105 0.92 -6.72 -27.16
CA LYS A 105 1.57 -5.74 -28.02
C LYS A 105 2.98 -6.18 -28.47
N CYS A 106 3.75 -6.79 -27.57
CA CYS A 106 5.07 -7.33 -27.89
C CYS A 106 4.99 -8.49 -28.90
N LEU A 107 4.01 -9.38 -28.76
CA LEU A 107 3.76 -10.48 -29.69
C LEU A 107 3.34 -9.96 -31.08
N GLU A 108 2.48 -8.93 -31.15
CA GLU A 108 2.11 -8.27 -32.41
C GLU A 108 3.32 -7.63 -33.12
N LEU A 109 4.31 -7.16 -32.34
CA LEU A 109 5.57 -6.62 -32.89
C LEU A 109 6.58 -7.72 -33.27
N GLY A 110 6.17 -9.00 -33.23
CA GLY A 110 6.99 -10.15 -33.66
C GLY A 110 7.99 -10.63 -32.58
N GLN A 111 7.88 -10.18 -31.36
CA GLN A 111 8.71 -10.73 -30.27
C GLN A 111 8.24 -12.13 -29.89
N ARG A 112 9.19 -13.02 -29.56
CA ARG A 112 8.86 -14.37 -29.10
C ARG A 112 8.44 -14.34 -27.63
N ALA A 113 7.48 -15.17 -27.24
CA ALA A 113 7.03 -15.27 -25.85
C ALA A 113 8.17 -15.61 -24.87
N GLU A 114 9.13 -16.46 -25.31
CA GLU A 114 10.30 -16.84 -24.50
C GLU A 114 11.19 -15.64 -24.19
N ASP A 115 11.41 -14.74 -25.16
CA ASP A 115 12.21 -13.52 -25.00
C ASP A 115 11.53 -12.55 -24.03
N LEU A 116 10.20 -12.46 -24.07
CA LEU A 116 9.40 -11.68 -23.13
C LEU A 116 9.54 -12.19 -21.69
N PHE A 117 9.39 -13.50 -21.48
CA PHE A 117 9.58 -14.09 -20.16
C PHE A 117 11.00 -13.83 -19.64
N THR A 118 12.02 -14.01 -20.50
CA THR A 118 13.41 -13.74 -20.14
C THR A 118 13.61 -12.27 -19.76
N SER A 119 13.04 -11.32 -20.51
CA SER A 119 13.16 -9.89 -20.22
C SER A 119 12.46 -9.47 -18.91
N LEU A 120 11.31 -10.06 -18.62
CA LEU A 120 10.54 -9.75 -17.42
C LEU A 120 11.14 -10.37 -16.14
N PHE A 121 11.73 -11.55 -16.24
CA PHE A 121 12.17 -12.33 -15.08
C PHE A 121 13.69 -12.47 -14.93
N ALA A 122 14.50 -12.23 -15.98
CA ALA A 122 15.96 -12.38 -15.95
C ALA A 122 16.64 -11.42 -14.96
N LYS A 123 16.04 -10.30 -14.59
CA LYS A 123 16.57 -9.39 -13.56
C LYS A 123 16.48 -9.92 -12.12
N GLN A 124 15.71 -10.97 -11.87
CA GLN A 124 15.61 -11.54 -10.52
C GLN A 124 16.84 -12.42 -10.15
N SER A 125 17.56 -12.95 -11.13
CA SER A 125 18.75 -13.79 -10.89
C SER A 125 19.98 -12.99 -10.41
N ILE A 126 20.05 -11.69 -10.66
CA ILE A 126 21.21 -10.85 -10.34
C ILE A 126 21.20 -10.37 -8.87
N VAL A 127 20.04 -10.34 -8.23
CA VAL A 127 19.89 -9.83 -6.86
C VAL A 127 20.16 -10.92 -5.80
N MET A 128 20.15 -12.20 -6.18
CA MET A 128 20.40 -13.33 -5.27
C MET A 128 21.87 -13.76 -5.19
N ALA A 129 22.78 -13.17 -5.96
CA ALA A 129 24.19 -13.56 -6.06
C ALA A 129 25.16 -12.55 -5.39
N ARG A 130 24.72 -11.77 -4.37
CA ARG A 130 25.60 -10.95 -3.54
C ARG A 130 25.24 -11.01 -2.06
#